data_a08f532b2b11d34eb249749010df8000
#
_entry.id   a08f532b2b11d34eb249749010df8000
#
_cell.length_a   1.000
_cell.length_b   1.000
_cell.length_c   1.000
_cell.angle_alpha   90.00
_cell.angle_beta   90.00
_cell.angle_gamma   90.00
#
_symmetry.space_group_name_H-M   'P 1'
#
loop_
_entity.id
_entity.type
_entity.pdbx_description
1 polymer ?
#
loop_
_entity_poly.entity_id
_entity_poly.type
_entity_poly.pdbx_seq_one_letter_code
_entity_poly.pdbx_strand_id
1 'polypeptide(L)'
;ETGYFRKSHYEFQLKAQLNQLFYLLFENGYVISKDLSPEGYRKEEKIRSIIDYINAHYQEDLNIDQLAGICGYSSTHFMNFFKKHLGVSCIEYLIQFRLRKAAELLQHSNLSVLEISSQAGFNNLSNFNRQFKKYYQMTPSQYRKKWSSKMENKKTNTC
;
A
#
# COMPACT_ATOMS: atom_id res chain seq x y z
N GLU A 1 1.93 -33.21 17.75
CA GLU A 1 1.95 -32.11 18.78
C GLU A 1 3.12 -31.11 18.64
N THR A 2 4.15 -31.42 17.85
CA THR A 2 5.37 -30.57 17.72
C THR A 2 5.25 -29.39 16.74
N GLY A 3 4.26 -29.33 15.87
CA GLY A 3 4.10 -28.28 14.84
C GLY A 3 3.55 -26.95 15.35
N TYR A 4 2.69 -27.00 16.35
CA TYR A 4 2.03 -25.79 16.91
C TYR A 4 2.98 -24.96 17.76
N PHE A 5 3.85 -25.58 18.54
CA PHE A 5 4.85 -24.91 19.38
C PHE A 5 5.94 -24.21 18.56
N ARG A 6 6.36 -24.77 17.41
CA ARG A 6 7.35 -24.12 16.53
C ARG A 6 6.83 -22.85 15.89
N LYS A 7 5.56 -22.79 15.50
CA LYS A 7 4.93 -21.61 14.88
C LYS A 7 4.79 -20.46 15.89
N SER A 8 4.38 -20.77 17.10
CA SER A 8 4.28 -19.83 18.22
C SER A 8 5.64 -19.23 18.58
N HIS A 9 6.68 -20.04 18.68
CA HIS A 9 8.04 -19.61 19.03
C HIS A 9 8.65 -18.67 17.98
N TYR A 10 8.44 -18.96 16.70
CA TYR A 10 8.87 -18.10 15.59
C TYR A 10 8.15 -16.75 15.59
N GLU A 11 6.86 -16.72 15.84
CA GLU A 11 6.09 -15.48 15.95
C GLU A 11 6.54 -14.61 17.13
N PHE A 12 6.88 -15.20 18.26
CA PHE A 12 7.46 -14.49 19.41
C PHE A 12 8.84 -13.92 19.11
N GLN A 13 9.71 -14.69 18.45
CA GLN A 13 11.02 -14.22 18.04
C GLN A 13 10.93 -13.07 17.04
N LEU A 14 10.03 -13.18 16.06
CA LEU A 14 9.81 -12.12 15.07
C LEU A 14 9.30 -10.83 15.71
N LYS A 15 8.37 -10.94 16.66
CA LYS A 15 7.87 -9.78 17.43
C LYS A 15 8.96 -9.14 18.27
N ALA A 16 9.82 -9.95 18.92
CA ALA A 16 10.93 -9.44 19.70
C ALA A 16 11.95 -8.70 18.83
N GLN A 17 12.33 -9.25 17.69
CA GLN A 17 13.23 -8.61 16.72
C GLN A 17 12.63 -7.33 16.13
N LEU A 18 11.33 -7.33 15.84
CA LEU A 18 10.63 -6.15 15.34
C LEU A 18 10.62 -5.04 16.40
N ASN A 19 10.34 -5.36 17.65
CA ASN A 19 10.39 -4.40 18.75
C ASN A 19 11.81 -3.86 18.98
N GLN A 20 12.83 -4.69 18.87
CA GLN A 20 14.23 -4.26 18.98
C GLN A 20 14.64 -3.36 17.81
N LEU A 21 14.17 -3.64 16.59
CA LEU A 21 14.36 -2.75 15.44
C LEU A 21 13.68 -1.40 15.66
N PHE A 22 12.44 -1.38 16.15
CA PHE A 22 11.72 -0.14 16.47
C PHE A 22 12.45 0.67 17.56
N TYR A 23 12.96 0.01 18.61
CA TYR A 23 13.74 0.64 19.66
C TYR A 23 15.01 1.31 19.09
N LEU A 24 15.77 0.60 18.25
CA LEU A 24 16.97 1.14 17.61
C LEU A 24 16.66 2.31 16.65
N LEU A 25 15.57 2.22 15.90
CA LEU A 25 15.10 3.32 15.03
C LEU A 25 14.71 4.55 15.85
N PHE A 26 14.11 4.34 17.02
CA PHE A 26 13.72 5.43 17.93
C PHE A 26 14.93 6.10 18.57
N GLU A 27 15.88 5.32 19.10
CA GLU A 27 17.11 5.83 19.73
C GLU A 27 18.00 6.60 18.74
N ASN A 28 18.05 6.17 17.48
CA ASN A 28 18.86 6.81 16.46
C ASN A 28 18.13 7.97 15.72
N GLY A 29 16.94 8.37 16.20
CA GLY A 29 16.18 9.49 15.62
C GLY A 29 15.59 9.21 14.22
N TYR A 30 15.55 7.94 13.77
CA TYR A 30 14.91 7.55 12.52
C TYR A 30 13.39 7.44 12.64
N VAL A 31 12.87 7.31 13.84
CA VAL A 31 11.45 7.45 14.12
C VAL A 31 11.22 8.88 14.57
N ILE A 32 10.56 9.65 13.73
CA ILE A 32 10.16 11.02 14.07
C ILE A 32 9.25 10.91 15.29
N SER A 33 9.66 11.53 16.40
CA SER A 33 8.78 11.69 17.56
C SER A 33 7.49 12.32 17.07
N LYS A 34 6.37 11.68 17.36
CA LYS A 34 5.06 12.21 17.03
C LYS A 34 4.99 13.64 17.56
N ASP A 35 4.80 14.61 16.70
CA ASP A 35 4.59 16.00 17.11
C ASP A 35 3.25 16.07 17.87
N LEU A 36 3.34 15.99 19.20
CA LEU A 36 2.19 16.01 20.12
C LEU A 36 1.62 17.43 20.31
N SER A 37 2.12 18.42 19.58
CA SER A 37 1.53 19.75 19.57
C SER A 37 0.12 19.71 18.95
N PRO A 38 -0.78 20.65 19.30
CA PRO A 38 -2.08 20.78 18.65
C PRO A 38 -1.97 20.90 17.12
N GLU A 39 -0.88 21.48 16.65
CA GLU A 39 -0.59 21.63 15.22
C GLU A 39 -0.15 20.31 14.59
N GLY A 40 0.63 19.49 15.28
CA GLY A 40 1.00 18.13 14.86
C GLY A 40 -0.23 17.24 14.72
N TYR A 41 -1.13 17.26 15.69
CA TYR A 41 -2.40 16.53 15.62
C TYR A 41 -3.26 16.94 14.42
N ARG A 42 -3.38 18.25 14.14
CA ARG A 42 -4.11 18.73 12.96
C ARG A 42 -3.50 18.27 11.64
N LYS A 43 -2.17 18.20 11.57
CA LYS A 43 -1.46 17.70 10.36
C LYS A 43 -1.72 16.22 10.15
N GLU A 44 -1.65 15.41 11.22
CA GLU A 44 -1.97 13.98 11.15
C GLU A 44 -3.43 13.72 10.74
N GLU A 45 -4.37 14.46 11.31
CA GLU A 45 -5.79 14.37 10.97
C GLU A 45 -6.03 14.67 9.48
N LYS A 46 -5.40 15.72 8.96
CA LYS A 46 -5.46 16.05 7.53
C LYS A 46 -4.91 14.94 6.65
N ILE A 47 -3.75 14.37 6.99
CA ILE A 47 -3.17 13.24 6.25
C ILE A 47 -4.10 12.03 6.29
N ARG A 48 -4.66 11.71 7.44
CA ARG A 48 -5.62 10.61 7.60
C ARG A 48 -6.84 10.82 6.71
N SER A 49 -7.46 12.00 6.74
CA SER A 49 -8.63 12.32 5.91
C SER A 49 -8.34 12.17 4.42
N ILE A 50 -7.13 12.56 3.96
CA ILE A 50 -6.72 12.37 2.56
C ILE A 50 -6.59 10.88 2.23
N ILE A 51 -5.93 10.11 3.09
CA ILE A 51 -5.73 8.67 2.89
C ILE A 51 -7.08 7.95 2.86
N ASP A 52 -7.98 8.26 3.78
CA ASP A 52 -9.32 7.69 3.85
C ASP A 52 -10.13 8.02 2.59
N TYR A 53 -10.04 9.26 2.11
CA TYR A 53 -10.69 9.66 0.86
C TYR A 53 -10.12 8.89 -0.35
N ILE A 54 -8.80 8.79 -0.47
CA ILE A 54 -8.16 8.00 -1.54
C ILE A 54 -8.60 6.54 -1.46
N ASN A 55 -8.64 5.95 -0.27
CA ASN A 55 -9.05 4.55 -0.07
C ASN A 55 -10.51 4.31 -0.48
N ALA A 56 -11.39 5.28 -0.27
CA ALA A 56 -12.79 5.19 -0.64
C ALA A 56 -13.03 5.43 -2.16
N HIS A 57 -12.21 6.27 -2.79
CA HIS A 57 -12.44 6.79 -4.15
C HIS A 57 -11.33 6.44 -5.15
N TYR A 58 -10.44 5.49 -4.84
CA TYR A 58 -9.25 5.20 -5.67
C TYR A 58 -9.58 4.78 -7.11
N GLN A 59 -10.79 4.27 -7.36
CA GLN A 59 -11.25 3.86 -8.70
C GLN A 59 -11.63 5.06 -9.59
N GLU A 60 -11.95 6.19 -8.98
CA GLU A 60 -12.38 7.41 -9.65
C GLU A 60 -11.19 8.21 -10.20
N ASP A 61 -11.47 9.15 -11.08
CA ASP A 61 -10.45 10.07 -11.61
C ASP A 61 -10.18 11.19 -10.60
N LEU A 62 -9.32 10.86 -9.61
CA LEU A 62 -8.94 11.79 -8.55
C LEU A 62 -7.94 12.82 -9.07
N ASN A 63 -8.25 14.10 -8.88
CA ASN A 63 -7.34 15.19 -9.19
C ASN A 63 -6.77 15.85 -7.93
N ILE A 64 -5.65 16.55 -8.11
CA ILE A 64 -4.91 17.19 -7.00
C ILE A 64 -5.74 18.30 -6.34
N ASP A 65 -6.54 19.04 -7.09
CA ASP A 65 -7.33 20.17 -6.57
C ASP A 65 -8.43 19.68 -5.62
N GLN A 66 -9.08 18.55 -5.94
CA GLN A 66 -10.05 17.90 -5.06
C GLN A 66 -9.40 17.48 -3.74
N LEU A 67 -8.24 16.83 -3.81
CA LEU A 67 -7.53 16.35 -2.62
C LEU A 67 -6.99 17.51 -1.77
N ALA A 68 -6.52 18.56 -2.40
CA ALA A 68 -6.09 19.80 -1.73
C ALA A 68 -7.25 20.48 -1.00
N GLY A 69 -8.44 20.47 -1.63
CA GLY A 69 -9.67 21.03 -1.05
C GLY A 69 -10.08 20.38 0.28
N ILE A 70 -9.87 19.05 0.43
CA ILE A 70 -10.13 18.32 1.70
C ILE A 70 -9.36 18.95 2.88
N CYS A 71 -8.15 19.41 2.63
CA CYS A 71 -7.28 20.01 3.64
C CYS A 71 -7.40 21.54 3.74
N GLY A 72 -8.12 22.17 2.82
CA GLY A 72 -8.14 23.64 2.69
C GLY A 72 -6.80 24.19 2.23
N TYR A 73 -6.07 23.48 1.36
CA TYR A 73 -4.76 23.87 0.82
C TYR A 73 -4.86 24.21 -0.66
N SER A 74 -3.95 25.08 -1.14
CA SER A 74 -3.67 25.17 -2.57
C SER A 74 -2.99 23.90 -3.06
N SER A 75 -3.13 23.56 -4.34
CA SER A 75 -2.54 22.35 -4.94
C SER A 75 -1.02 22.26 -4.73
N THR A 76 -0.31 23.37 -4.84
CA THR A 76 1.14 23.42 -4.60
C THR A 76 1.49 23.15 -3.13
N HIS A 77 0.77 23.75 -2.19
CA HIS A 77 0.97 23.50 -0.76
C HIS A 77 0.64 22.06 -0.41
N PHE A 78 -0.46 21.52 -0.93
CA PHE A 78 -0.87 20.14 -0.75
C PHE A 78 0.19 19.15 -1.24
N MET A 79 0.71 19.30 -2.44
CA MET A 79 1.75 18.42 -2.99
C MET A 79 2.99 18.37 -2.09
N ASN A 80 3.45 19.53 -1.62
CA ASN A 80 4.60 19.62 -0.72
C ASN A 80 4.30 19.01 0.66
N PHE A 81 3.12 19.32 1.21
CA PHE A 81 2.65 18.80 2.48
C PHE A 81 2.58 17.26 2.44
N PHE A 82 1.92 16.69 1.42
CA PHE A 82 1.75 15.24 1.27
C PHE A 82 3.12 14.53 1.15
N LYS A 83 3.98 15.02 0.25
CA LYS A 83 5.31 14.45 0.05
C LYS A 83 6.19 14.54 1.29
N LYS A 84 6.12 15.64 2.03
CA LYS A 84 6.87 15.83 3.28
C LYS A 84 6.46 14.80 4.36
N HIS A 85 5.17 14.47 4.44
CA HIS A 85 4.66 13.57 5.50
C HIS A 85 4.70 12.09 5.13
N LEU A 86 4.54 11.74 3.85
CA LEU A 86 4.49 10.34 3.40
C LEU A 86 5.71 9.90 2.58
N GLY A 87 6.66 10.80 2.31
CA GLY A 87 7.88 10.49 1.57
C GLY A 87 7.69 10.31 0.07
N VAL A 88 6.45 10.21 -0.42
CA VAL A 88 6.08 10.00 -1.82
C VAL A 88 5.06 11.05 -2.27
N SER A 89 4.98 11.33 -3.58
CA SER A 89 3.93 12.21 -4.11
C SER A 89 2.55 11.57 -3.98
N CYS A 90 1.50 12.38 -3.91
CA CYS A 90 0.13 11.90 -3.81
C CYS A 90 -0.27 11.03 -5.01
N ILE A 91 0.15 11.41 -6.22
CA ILE A 91 -0.10 10.63 -7.44
C ILE A 91 0.61 9.27 -7.36
N GLU A 92 1.85 9.25 -6.90
CA GLU A 92 2.60 8.01 -6.74
C GLU A 92 1.96 7.10 -5.68
N TYR A 93 1.51 7.65 -4.57
CA TYR A 93 0.76 6.92 -3.54
C TYR A 93 -0.51 6.29 -4.11
N LEU A 94 -1.33 7.06 -4.86
CA LEU A 94 -2.54 6.57 -5.52
C LEU A 94 -2.24 5.43 -6.50
N ILE A 95 -1.20 5.58 -7.34
CA ILE A 95 -0.77 4.52 -8.27
C ILE A 95 -0.37 3.26 -7.50
N GLN A 96 0.44 3.37 -6.46
CA GLN A 96 0.85 2.23 -5.64
C GLN A 96 -0.35 1.56 -4.95
N PHE A 97 -1.31 2.34 -4.46
CA PHE A 97 -2.54 1.82 -3.87
C PHE A 97 -3.36 1.02 -4.87
N ARG A 98 -3.59 1.57 -6.07
CA ARG A 98 -4.28 0.90 -7.18
C ARG A 98 -3.58 -0.40 -7.59
N LEU A 99 -2.25 -0.40 -7.64
CA LEU A 99 -1.47 -1.59 -7.98
C LEU A 99 -1.60 -2.69 -6.91
N ARG A 100 -1.66 -2.33 -5.62
CA ARG A 100 -1.93 -3.31 -4.55
C ARG A 100 -3.31 -3.92 -4.69
N LYS A 101 -4.35 -3.11 -4.97
CA LYS A 101 -5.71 -3.61 -5.23
C LYS A 101 -5.77 -4.52 -6.45
N ALA A 102 -5.09 -4.17 -7.53
CA ALA A 102 -4.96 -5.04 -8.70
C ALA A 102 -4.26 -6.37 -8.37
N ALA A 103 -3.22 -6.35 -7.54
CA ALA A 103 -2.53 -7.56 -7.11
C ALA A 103 -3.43 -8.48 -6.27
N GLU A 104 -4.26 -7.92 -5.38
CA GLU A 104 -5.28 -8.66 -4.63
C GLU A 104 -6.28 -9.35 -5.59
N LEU A 105 -6.79 -8.62 -6.59
CA LEU A 105 -7.70 -9.18 -7.60
C LEU A 105 -7.03 -10.27 -8.46
N LEU A 106 -5.77 -10.10 -8.84
CA LEU A 106 -5.01 -11.12 -9.58
C LEU A 106 -4.85 -12.43 -8.80
N GLN A 107 -4.80 -12.36 -7.48
CA GLN A 107 -4.65 -13.53 -6.60
C GLN A 107 -5.97 -14.26 -6.33
N HIS A 108 -7.08 -13.50 -6.24
CA HIS A 108 -8.34 -14.01 -5.69
C HIS A 108 -9.50 -14.03 -6.68
N SER A 109 -9.28 -13.66 -7.94
CA SER A 109 -10.32 -13.66 -8.98
C SER A 109 -9.82 -14.23 -10.30
N ASN A 110 -10.79 -14.66 -11.15
CA ASN A 110 -10.56 -15.10 -12.52
C ASN A 110 -10.78 -13.97 -13.56
N LEU A 111 -10.92 -12.73 -13.11
CA LEU A 111 -11.11 -11.58 -13.99
C LEU A 111 -9.93 -11.43 -14.96
N SER A 112 -10.18 -11.01 -16.18
CA SER A 112 -9.14 -10.68 -17.15
C SER A 112 -8.24 -9.54 -16.64
N VAL A 113 -7.03 -9.44 -17.16
CA VAL A 113 -6.11 -8.34 -16.82
C VAL A 113 -6.71 -6.98 -17.19
N LEU A 114 -7.52 -6.93 -18.25
CA LEU A 114 -8.24 -5.72 -18.66
C LEU A 114 -9.29 -5.30 -17.62
N GLU A 115 -10.13 -6.23 -17.17
CA GLU A 115 -11.13 -5.97 -16.13
C GLU A 115 -10.49 -5.54 -14.83
N ILE A 116 -9.40 -6.20 -14.42
CA ILE A 116 -8.64 -5.85 -13.20
C ILE A 116 -8.05 -4.45 -13.33
N SER A 117 -7.49 -4.09 -14.47
CA SER A 117 -6.93 -2.74 -14.65
C SER A 117 -8.01 -1.66 -14.49
N SER A 118 -9.20 -1.91 -15.06
CA SER A 118 -10.36 -1.00 -14.96
C SER A 118 -10.86 -0.91 -13.51
N GLN A 119 -11.08 -2.06 -12.84
CA GLN A 119 -11.53 -2.10 -11.44
C GLN A 119 -10.52 -1.50 -10.46
N ALA A 120 -9.24 -1.54 -10.79
CA ALA A 120 -8.20 -0.89 -10.02
C ALA A 120 -8.09 0.63 -10.30
N GLY A 121 -8.92 1.19 -11.17
CA GLY A 121 -8.97 2.63 -11.46
C GLY A 121 -7.95 3.09 -12.51
N PHE A 122 -7.45 2.19 -13.37
CA PHE A 122 -6.59 2.58 -14.49
C PHE A 122 -7.42 2.75 -15.77
N ASN A 123 -7.38 3.95 -16.34
CA ASN A 123 -8.06 4.27 -17.59
C ASN A 123 -7.35 3.73 -18.84
N ASN A 124 -6.13 3.21 -18.70
CA ASN A 124 -5.33 2.73 -19.82
C ASN A 124 -4.55 1.48 -19.44
N LEU A 125 -4.83 0.37 -20.14
CA LEU A 125 -4.20 -0.94 -19.90
C LEU A 125 -2.68 -0.93 -20.12
N SER A 126 -2.17 -0.18 -21.10
CA SER A 126 -0.74 -0.10 -21.36
C SER A 126 -0.01 0.61 -20.22
N ASN A 127 -0.60 1.68 -19.68
CA ASN A 127 -0.08 2.37 -18.51
C ASN A 127 -0.12 1.45 -17.27
N PHE A 128 -1.23 0.73 -17.04
CA PHE A 128 -1.33 -0.26 -15.97
C PHE A 128 -0.21 -1.30 -16.06
N ASN A 129 -0.05 -1.95 -17.21
CA ASN A 129 0.97 -2.99 -17.39
C ASN A 129 2.38 -2.47 -17.13
N ARG A 130 2.70 -1.25 -17.60
CA ARG A 130 3.98 -0.60 -17.37
C ARG A 130 4.21 -0.31 -15.88
N GLN A 131 3.24 0.27 -15.20
CA GLN A 131 3.32 0.60 -13.76
C GLN A 131 3.39 -0.67 -12.91
N PHE A 132 2.58 -1.69 -13.23
CA PHE A 132 2.58 -2.97 -12.52
C PHE A 132 3.93 -3.68 -12.66
N LYS A 133 4.49 -3.74 -13.87
CA LYS A 133 5.82 -4.33 -14.12
C LYS A 133 6.92 -3.55 -13.39
N LYS A 134 6.83 -2.21 -13.36
CA LYS A 134 7.79 -1.37 -12.61
C LYS A 134 7.74 -1.66 -11.11
N TYR A 135 6.55 -1.82 -10.54
CA TYR A 135 6.36 -1.97 -9.09
C TYR A 135 6.64 -3.39 -8.60
N TYR A 136 6.12 -4.41 -9.30
CA TYR A 136 6.25 -5.83 -8.91
C TYR A 136 7.37 -6.58 -9.63
N GLN A 137 8.12 -5.93 -10.53
CA GLN A 137 9.19 -6.51 -11.36
C GLN A 137 8.71 -7.70 -12.22
N MET A 138 7.42 -7.81 -12.48
CA MET A 138 6.78 -8.83 -13.33
C MET A 138 5.47 -8.32 -13.90
N THR A 139 5.04 -8.93 -15.03
CA THR A 139 3.74 -8.59 -15.63
C THR A 139 2.57 -9.10 -14.77
N PRO A 140 1.36 -8.51 -14.91
CA PRO A 140 0.16 -9.00 -14.21
C PRO A 140 -0.10 -10.50 -14.43
N SER A 141 0.06 -10.99 -15.66
CA SER A 141 -0.14 -12.41 -15.98
C SER A 141 0.90 -13.31 -15.32
N GLN A 142 2.17 -12.88 -15.29
CA GLN A 142 3.23 -13.61 -14.56
C GLN A 142 2.96 -13.61 -13.06
N TYR A 143 2.49 -12.50 -12.52
CA TYR A 143 2.13 -12.38 -11.11
C TYR A 143 1.01 -13.38 -10.75
N ARG A 144 -0.07 -13.42 -11.53
CA ARG A 144 -1.16 -14.39 -11.36
C ARG A 144 -0.66 -15.83 -11.37
N LYS A 145 0.10 -16.22 -12.40
CA LYS A 145 0.64 -17.59 -12.54
C LYS A 145 1.48 -17.98 -11.32
N LYS A 146 2.33 -17.09 -10.82
CA LYS A 146 3.16 -17.33 -9.63
C LYS A 146 2.32 -17.60 -8.38
N TRP A 147 1.20 -16.93 -8.21
CA TRP A 147 0.33 -17.11 -7.04
C TRP A 147 -0.56 -18.33 -7.16
N SER A 148 -1.07 -18.67 -8.36
CA SER A 148 -1.85 -19.90 -8.59
C SER A 148 -1.02 -21.14 -8.28
N SER A 149 0.22 -21.22 -8.75
CA SER A 149 1.12 -22.34 -8.45
C SER A 149 1.49 -22.47 -6.96
N LYS A 150 1.55 -21.33 -6.23
CA LYS A 150 1.75 -21.36 -4.77
C LYS A 150 0.56 -21.91 -4.00
N MET A 151 -0.65 -21.67 -4.47
CA MET A 151 -1.88 -22.18 -3.84
C MET A 151 -2.06 -23.68 -4.07
N GLU A 152 -1.71 -24.18 -5.26
CA GLU A 152 -1.73 -25.63 -5.58
C GLU A 152 -0.73 -26.40 -4.72
N ASN A 153 0.50 -25.91 -4.59
CA ASN A 153 1.53 -26.55 -3.75
C ASN A 153 1.20 -26.53 -2.24
N LYS A 154 0.37 -25.59 -1.77
CA LYS A 154 -0.12 -25.61 -0.38
C LYS A 154 -1.19 -26.65 -0.14
N LYS A 155 -2.02 -26.96 -1.14
CA LYS A 155 -3.07 -28.00 -1.04
C LYS A 155 -2.49 -29.42 -1.06
N THR A 156 -1.39 -29.63 -1.77
CA THR A 156 -0.73 -30.95 -1.84
C THR A 156 0.12 -31.30 -0.62
N ASN A 157 0.52 -30.30 0.19
CA ASN A 157 1.30 -30.52 1.42
C ASN A 157 0.45 -30.61 2.70
N THR A 158 -0.89 -30.68 2.59
CA THR A 158 -1.82 -30.76 3.73
C THR A 158 -2.62 -32.08 3.74
N CYS A 159 -2.23 -33.07 2.91
CA CYS A 159 -2.75 -34.46 2.98
C CYS A 159 -1.77 -35.37 3.68
#